data_d9579c0176cfcdf2f5d6c3510d52cdd4
#
_entry.id   d9579c0176cfcdf2f5d6c3510d52cdd4
#
_cell.length_a   1.000
_cell.length_b   1.000
_cell.length_c   1.000
_cell.angle_alpha   90.00
_cell.angle_beta   90.00
_cell.angle_gamma   90.00
#
_symmetry.space_group_name_H-M   'P 1'
#
loop_
_entity.id
_entity.type
_entity.pdbx_description
1 polymer ?
#
loop_
_entity_poly.entity_id
_entity_poly.type
_entity_poly.pdbx_seq_one_letter_code
_entity_poly.pdbx_strand_id
1 'polypeptide(L)'
;MTNNSSFISSESYLNLYSALGLIFSIIGFLTLFDAEQQKNLLAEGGLFESLTVYLYIFCLILICVKWPWQKILSNWYLSALIILFALRELDYDKAHFTHGVLKSRQYFSDLVSLPELLISIVVLIFILTILALIVLKERNNFIKGVVNLRQSQLAILASIILVIITKTIDGMERKFGIDLSPAGERFALIIEEVGEMGIPIMFAIAILSWRNKNQT
;
A
#
# COMPACT_ATOMS: atom_id res chain seq x y z
N MET A 1 27.62 26.55 -25.56
CA MET A 1 27.10 25.17 -25.52
C MET A 1 27.59 24.53 -24.23
N THR A 2 26.85 24.69 -23.16
CA THR A 2 27.20 24.14 -21.85
C THR A 2 26.49 22.79 -21.71
N ASN A 3 27.29 21.74 -21.70
CA ASN A 3 26.88 20.35 -21.48
C ASN A 3 26.37 20.22 -20.04
N ASN A 4 25.06 20.40 -19.85
CA ASN A 4 24.37 19.98 -18.62
C ASN A 4 24.08 18.47 -18.70
N SER A 5 25.13 17.66 -18.56
CA SER A 5 24.98 16.28 -18.16
C SER A 5 24.42 16.28 -16.72
N SER A 6 23.11 16.15 -16.60
CA SER A 6 22.44 15.91 -15.33
C SER A 6 23.07 14.67 -14.69
N PHE A 7 23.91 14.89 -13.69
CA PHE A 7 24.31 13.87 -12.72
C PHE A 7 23.03 13.36 -12.06
N ILE A 8 22.44 12.32 -12.61
CA ILE A 8 21.48 11.48 -11.90
C ILE A 8 22.31 10.83 -10.81
N SER A 9 22.24 11.37 -9.59
CA SER A 9 23.03 10.84 -8.49
C SER A 9 22.64 9.39 -8.26
N SER A 10 23.58 8.47 -8.41
CA SER A 10 23.40 7.02 -8.18
C SER A 10 22.90 6.71 -6.75
N GLU A 11 23.08 7.60 -5.81
CA GLU A 11 22.54 7.53 -4.44
C GLU A 11 21.01 7.53 -4.40
N SER A 12 20.34 8.10 -5.41
CA SER A 12 18.88 8.21 -5.44
C SER A 12 18.16 6.87 -5.51
N TYR A 13 18.71 5.87 -6.20
CA TYR A 13 18.06 4.57 -6.39
C TYR A 13 18.46 3.51 -5.34
N LEU A 14 19.51 3.75 -4.58
CA LEU A 14 20.01 2.78 -3.59
C LEU A 14 18.90 2.40 -2.59
N ASN A 15 18.15 3.37 -2.08
CA ASN A 15 17.06 3.12 -1.13
C ASN A 15 15.96 2.24 -1.75
N LEU A 16 15.59 2.49 -3.01
CA LEU A 16 14.58 1.71 -3.71
C LEU A 16 15.05 0.26 -3.94
N TYR A 17 16.29 0.10 -4.44
CA TYR A 17 16.86 -1.24 -4.65
C TYR A 17 17.09 -1.99 -3.34
N SER A 18 17.53 -1.29 -2.28
CA SER A 18 17.69 -1.90 -0.96
C SER A 18 16.37 -2.39 -0.38
N ALA A 19 15.30 -1.62 -0.55
CA ALA A 19 13.97 -2.02 -0.07
C ALA A 19 13.41 -3.20 -0.87
N LEU A 20 13.54 -3.20 -2.20
CA LEU A 20 13.15 -4.34 -3.02
C LEU A 20 13.99 -5.58 -2.65
N GLY A 21 15.30 -5.43 -2.50
CA GLY A 21 16.19 -6.50 -2.05
C GLY A 21 15.79 -7.04 -0.67
N LEU A 22 15.40 -6.17 0.26
CA LEU A 22 14.90 -6.57 1.58
C LEU A 22 13.61 -7.39 1.47
N ILE A 23 12.63 -6.94 0.67
CA ILE A 23 11.37 -7.67 0.45
C ILE A 23 11.66 -9.06 -0.11
N PHE A 24 12.47 -9.17 -1.17
CA PHE A 24 12.85 -10.47 -1.74
C PHE A 24 13.63 -11.34 -0.76
N SER A 25 14.50 -10.75 0.07
CA SER A 25 15.25 -11.48 1.09
C SER A 25 14.35 -12.05 2.18
N ILE A 26 13.32 -11.28 2.60
CA ILE A 26 12.32 -11.74 3.57
C ILE A 26 11.50 -12.89 2.98
N ILE A 27 11.04 -12.78 1.73
CA ILE A 27 10.34 -13.88 1.04
C ILE A 27 11.22 -15.14 1.03
N GLY A 28 12.47 -15.03 0.57
CA GLY A 28 13.40 -16.16 0.54
C GLY A 28 13.67 -16.73 1.93
N PHE A 29 13.82 -15.89 2.95
CA PHE A 29 14.03 -16.33 4.33
C PHE A 29 12.83 -17.11 4.89
N LEU A 30 11.60 -16.62 4.65
CA LEU A 30 10.38 -17.27 5.12
C LEU A 30 10.16 -18.65 4.48
N THR A 31 10.65 -18.89 3.26
CA THR A 31 10.57 -20.23 2.65
C THR A 31 11.42 -21.30 3.35
N LEU A 32 12.36 -20.88 4.22
CA LEU A 32 13.19 -21.80 5.00
C LEU A 32 12.51 -22.33 6.26
N PHE A 33 11.41 -21.70 6.69
CA PHE A 33 10.63 -22.11 7.85
C PHE A 33 9.71 -23.31 7.51
N ASP A 34 9.38 -24.10 8.52
CA ASP A 34 8.37 -25.13 8.38
C ASP A 34 6.93 -24.55 8.27
N ALA A 35 5.97 -25.38 7.88
CA ALA A 35 4.59 -24.95 7.62
C ALA A 35 3.89 -24.37 8.86
N GLU A 36 4.22 -24.87 10.05
CA GLU A 36 3.61 -24.39 11.30
C GLU A 36 4.17 -23.01 11.69
N GLN A 37 5.48 -22.83 11.57
CA GLN A 37 6.14 -21.54 11.81
C GLN A 37 5.67 -20.48 10.83
N GLN A 38 5.58 -20.80 9.53
CA GLN A 38 5.03 -19.90 8.51
C GLN A 38 3.62 -19.47 8.87
N LYS A 39 2.74 -20.44 9.21
CA LYS A 39 1.36 -20.16 9.58
C LYS A 39 1.25 -19.24 10.81
N ASN A 40 2.08 -19.44 11.83
CA ASN A 40 2.07 -18.61 13.02
C ASN A 40 2.57 -17.18 12.78
N LEU A 41 3.55 -16.99 11.89
CA LEU A 41 4.11 -15.68 11.57
C LEU A 41 3.18 -14.86 10.65
N LEU A 42 2.49 -15.55 9.72
CA LEU A 42 1.68 -14.96 8.65
C LEU A 42 0.16 -15.08 8.92
N ALA A 43 -0.25 -15.49 10.14
CA ALA A 43 -1.66 -15.58 10.51
C ALA A 43 -2.30 -14.18 10.56
N GLU A 44 -3.63 -14.11 10.35
CA GLU A 44 -4.44 -12.92 10.64
C GLU A 44 -4.19 -12.45 12.09
N GLY A 45 -3.92 -11.16 12.31
CA GLY A 45 -3.47 -10.61 13.61
C GLY A 45 -2.01 -10.94 13.95
N GLY A 46 -1.25 -11.54 13.04
CA GLY A 46 0.13 -11.97 13.25
C GLY A 46 1.16 -10.84 13.23
N LEU A 47 2.43 -11.28 13.24
CA LEU A 47 3.56 -10.34 13.28
C LEU A 47 3.62 -9.43 12.04
N PHE A 48 3.41 -9.99 10.85
CA PHE A 48 3.53 -9.26 9.59
C PHE A 48 2.45 -8.20 9.44
N GLU A 49 1.19 -8.54 9.72
CA GLU A 49 0.08 -7.58 9.71
C GLU A 49 0.30 -6.43 10.70
N SER A 50 0.71 -6.76 11.95
CA SER A 50 1.05 -5.74 12.95
C SER A 50 2.19 -4.82 12.48
N LEU A 51 3.27 -5.37 11.90
CA LEU A 51 4.39 -4.60 11.34
C LEU A 51 3.92 -3.70 10.19
N THR A 52 3.03 -4.18 9.33
CA THR A 52 2.46 -3.41 8.23
C THR A 52 1.71 -2.19 8.74
N VAL A 53 0.90 -2.34 9.79
CA VAL A 53 0.20 -1.21 10.45
C VAL A 53 1.20 -0.21 11.02
N TYR A 54 2.24 -0.67 11.74
CA TYR A 54 3.27 0.23 12.28
C TYR A 54 4.03 0.98 11.18
N LEU A 55 4.28 0.35 10.03
CA LEU A 55 4.90 1.00 8.89
C LEU A 55 4.00 2.08 8.27
N TYR A 56 2.67 1.88 8.21
CA TYR A 56 1.75 2.95 7.81
C TYR A 56 1.75 4.12 8.79
N ILE A 57 1.75 3.85 10.10
CA ILE A 57 1.90 4.89 11.14
C ILE A 57 3.22 5.65 10.95
N PHE A 58 4.32 4.93 10.69
CA PHE A 58 5.61 5.53 10.40
C PHE A 58 5.55 6.45 9.16
N CYS A 59 4.85 6.07 8.09
CA CYS A 59 4.62 6.94 6.94
C CYS A 59 3.91 8.24 7.31
N LEU A 60 2.90 8.19 8.18
CA LEU A 60 2.21 9.40 8.66
C LEU A 60 3.13 10.30 9.48
N ILE A 61 3.97 9.72 10.35
CA ILE A 61 5.01 10.46 11.10
C ILE A 61 5.99 11.12 10.12
N LEU A 62 6.45 10.40 9.10
CA LEU A 62 7.34 10.95 8.07
C LEU A 62 6.71 12.14 7.33
N ILE A 63 5.43 12.09 7.00
CA ILE A 63 4.70 13.21 6.40
C ILE A 63 4.73 14.42 7.35
N CYS A 64 4.40 14.22 8.62
CA CYS A 64 4.40 15.30 9.63
C CYS A 64 5.78 15.94 9.82
N VAL A 65 6.85 15.15 9.76
CA VAL A 65 8.23 15.63 9.93
C VAL A 65 8.78 16.31 8.67
N LYS A 66 8.45 15.78 7.48
CA LYS A 66 9.03 16.21 6.20
C LYS A 66 8.28 17.35 5.52
N TRP A 67 6.98 17.44 5.74
CA TRP A 67 6.13 18.39 5.02
C TRP A 67 5.68 19.55 5.91
N PRO A 68 5.71 20.80 5.41
CA PRO A 68 5.12 21.92 6.13
C PRO A 68 3.61 21.72 6.25
N TRP A 69 3.02 22.25 7.32
CA TRP A 69 1.61 22.08 7.66
C TRP A 69 0.65 22.44 6.53
N GLN A 70 0.92 23.57 5.82
CA GLN A 70 0.12 24.00 4.68
C GLN A 70 0.08 22.94 3.57
N LYS A 71 1.19 22.23 3.36
CA LYS A 71 1.28 21.17 2.36
C LYS A 71 0.51 19.93 2.80
N ILE A 72 0.56 19.57 4.08
CA ILE A 72 -0.24 18.46 4.63
C ILE A 72 -1.72 18.75 4.42
N LEU A 73 -2.19 19.94 4.77
CA LEU A 73 -3.58 20.34 4.59
C LEU A 73 -4.01 20.37 3.13
N SER A 74 -3.17 20.88 2.22
CA SER A 74 -3.51 20.93 0.78
C SER A 74 -3.54 19.55 0.12
N ASN A 75 -2.80 18.58 0.66
CA ASN A 75 -2.70 17.20 0.16
C ASN A 75 -3.20 16.17 1.19
N TRP A 76 -4.18 16.57 2.00
CA TRP A 76 -4.76 15.73 3.07
C TRP A 76 -5.19 14.34 2.58
N TYR A 77 -5.62 14.24 1.31
CA TYR A 77 -6.06 12.99 0.68
C TYR A 77 -4.96 11.93 0.62
N LEU A 78 -3.67 12.32 0.60
CA LEU A 78 -2.55 11.37 0.64
C LEU A 78 -2.39 10.76 2.03
N SER A 79 -2.49 11.58 3.09
CA SER A 79 -2.49 11.07 4.46
C SER A 79 -3.73 10.22 4.75
N ALA A 80 -4.89 10.63 4.23
CA ALA A 80 -6.13 9.87 4.36
C ALA A 80 -6.05 8.51 3.64
N LEU A 81 -5.40 8.43 2.47
CA LEU A 81 -5.14 7.16 1.79
C LEU A 81 -4.31 6.20 2.67
N ILE A 82 -3.22 6.71 3.29
CA ILE A 82 -2.38 5.90 4.19
C ILE A 82 -3.18 5.40 5.40
N ILE A 83 -4.04 6.25 5.98
CA ILE A 83 -4.92 5.86 7.07
C ILE A 83 -5.90 4.77 6.62
N LEU A 84 -6.50 4.89 5.43
CA LEU A 84 -7.39 3.86 4.88
C LEU A 84 -6.69 2.52 4.70
N PHE A 85 -5.44 2.52 4.24
CA PHE A 85 -4.65 1.29 4.15
C PHE A 85 -4.38 0.70 5.55
N ALA A 86 -4.00 1.53 6.54
CA ALA A 86 -3.79 1.06 7.91
C ALA A 86 -5.07 0.48 8.54
N LEU A 87 -6.23 1.12 8.33
CA LEU A 87 -7.53 0.62 8.80
C LEU A 87 -7.94 -0.68 8.12
N ARG A 88 -7.55 -0.87 6.87
CA ARG A 88 -7.79 -2.12 6.15
C ARG A 88 -6.96 -3.26 6.75
N GLU A 89 -5.70 -3.05 7.08
CA GLU A 89 -4.85 -4.06 7.73
C GLU A 89 -5.35 -4.40 9.15
N LEU A 90 -6.01 -3.48 9.82
CA LEU A 90 -6.66 -3.72 11.11
C LEU A 90 -8.05 -4.39 10.98
N ASP A 91 -8.43 -4.84 9.80
CA ASP A 91 -9.76 -5.40 9.51
C ASP A 91 -10.92 -4.55 10.04
N TYR A 92 -10.70 -3.23 10.13
CA TYR A 92 -11.65 -2.31 10.74
C TYR A 92 -13.03 -2.35 10.07
N ASP A 93 -13.07 -2.59 8.76
CA ASP A 93 -14.32 -2.73 8.02
C ASP A 93 -15.05 -4.04 8.36
N LYS A 94 -14.34 -5.15 8.58
CA LYS A 94 -14.95 -6.42 9.02
C LYS A 94 -15.48 -6.33 10.45
N ALA A 95 -14.85 -5.54 11.32
CA ALA A 95 -15.26 -5.38 12.71
C ALA A 95 -16.52 -4.50 12.86
N HIS A 96 -16.78 -3.58 11.92
CA HIS A 96 -17.84 -2.56 12.06
C HIS A 96 -18.94 -2.66 11.01
N PHE A 97 -18.77 -3.46 9.97
CA PHE A 97 -19.75 -3.62 8.90
C PHE A 97 -20.04 -5.11 8.65
N THR A 98 -21.30 -5.43 8.42
CA THR A 98 -21.79 -6.82 8.23
C THR A 98 -21.06 -7.53 7.08
N HIS A 99 -20.77 -6.83 5.98
CA HIS A 99 -20.09 -7.42 4.82
C HIS A 99 -18.81 -6.69 4.39
N GLY A 100 -18.51 -5.55 5.01
CA GLY A 100 -17.41 -4.64 4.61
C GLY A 100 -17.80 -3.67 3.49
N VAL A 101 -17.33 -2.41 3.63
CA VAL A 101 -17.75 -1.25 2.81
C VAL A 101 -17.51 -1.43 1.31
N LEU A 102 -16.47 -2.15 0.90
CA LEU A 102 -16.15 -2.34 -0.52
C LEU A 102 -16.84 -3.53 -1.17
N LYS A 103 -17.64 -4.29 -0.41
CA LYS A 103 -18.37 -5.45 -0.93
C LYS A 103 -19.78 -5.05 -1.35
N SER A 104 -20.21 -5.43 -2.56
CA SER A 104 -21.57 -5.15 -3.06
C SER A 104 -22.67 -5.66 -2.13
N ARG A 105 -22.45 -6.81 -1.46
CA ARG A 105 -23.40 -7.37 -0.48
C ARG A 105 -23.76 -6.40 0.66
N GLN A 106 -22.86 -5.46 1.02
CA GLN A 106 -23.12 -4.45 2.04
C GLN A 106 -24.31 -3.54 1.67
N TYR A 107 -24.58 -3.37 0.38
CA TYR A 107 -25.60 -2.45 -0.15
C TYR A 107 -26.89 -3.14 -0.60
N PHE A 108 -26.86 -4.44 -0.77
CA PHE A 108 -28.00 -5.20 -1.34
C PHE A 108 -28.48 -6.35 -0.44
N SER A 109 -27.94 -6.51 0.77
CA SER A 109 -28.34 -7.56 1.71
C SER A 109 -29.39 -7.03 2.69
N ASP A 110 -30.43 -7.81 2.91
CA ASP A 110 -31.47 -7.54 3.93
C ASP A 110 -30.95 -7.66 5.37
N LEU A 111 -29.74 -8.18 5.56
CA LEU A 111 -29.09 -8.32 6.88
C LEU A 111 -28.48 -7.00 7.37
N VAL A 112 -28.32 -6.00 6.50
CA VAL A 112 -27.68 -4.71 6.82
C VAL A 112 -28.73 -3.75 7.32
N SER A 113 -28.53 -3.23 8.52
CA SER A 113 -29.45 -2.22 9.10
C SER A 113 -29.39 -0.90 8.35
N LEU A 114 -30.48 -0.14 8.32
CA LEU A 114 -30.54 1.16 7.64
C LEU A 114 -29.47 2.15 8.10
N PRO A 115 -29.19 2.34 9.41
CA PRO A 115 -28.10 3.21 9.87
C PRO A 115 -26.72 2.75 9.37
N GLU A 116 -26.45 1.45 9.39
CA GLU A 116 -25.19 0.86 8.90
C GLU A 116 -25.03 1.10 7.39
N LEU A 117 -26.10 0.93 6.62
CA LEU A 117 -26.11 1.19 5.18
C LEU A 117 -25.77 2.66 4.88
N LEU A 118 -26.38 3.63 5.60
CA LEU A 118 -26.09 5.04 5.41
C LEU A 118 -24.61 5.36 5.73
N ILE A 119 -24.07 4.82 6.82
CA ILE A 119 -22.66 4.98 7.17
C ILE A 119 -21.77 4.40 6.09
N SER A 120 -22.09 3.19 5.60
CA SER A 120 -21.34 2.54 4.52
C SER A 120 -21.29 3.38 3.24
N ILE A 121 -22.42 4.01 2.87
CA ILE A 121 -22.49 4.90 1.71
C ILE A 121 -21.59 6.13 1.90
N VAL A 122 -21.62 6.76 3.08
CA VAL A 122 -20.78 7.93 3.39
C VAL A 122 -19.30 7.57 3.32
N VAL A 123 -18.90 6.42 3.90
CA VAL A 123 -17.52 5.94 3.86
C VAL A 123 -17.10 5.60 2.42
N LEU A 124 -17.97 4.97 1.63
CA LEU A 124 -17.68 4.70 0.23
C LEU A 124 -17.47 5.97 -0.58
N ILE A 125 -18.35 6.98 -0.41
CA ILE A 125 -18.20 8.29 -1.07
C ILE A 125 -16.87 8.94 -0.66
N PHE A 126 -16.49 8.86 0.61
CA PHE A 126 -15.23 9.39 1.11
C PHE A 126 -14.03 8.72 0.45
N ILE A 127 -14.02 7.38 0.37
CA ILE A 127 -12.96 6.61 -0.32
C ILE A 127 -12.88 7.01 -1.79
N LEU A 128 -14.02 7.07 -2.50
CA LEU A 128 -14.07 7.47 -3.92
C LEU A 128 -13.58 8.91 -4.12
N THR A 129 -13.89 9.81 -3.19
CA THR A 129 -13.40 11.20 -3.23
C THR A 129 -11.88 11.26 -3.11
N ILE A 130 -11.28 10.50 -2.18
CA ILE A 130 -9.81 10.42 -2.04
C ILE A 130 -9.18 9.92 -3.33
N LEU A 131 -9.69 8.83 -3.91
CA LEU A 131 -9.17 8.26 -5.15
C LEU A 131 -9.31 9.24 -6.32
N ALA A 132 -10.45 9.92 -6.45
CA ALA A 132 -10.67 10.94 -7.46
C ALA A 132 -9.68 12.11 -7.32
N LEU A 133 -9.46 12.61 -6.09
CA LEU A 133 -8.49 13.69 -5.83
C LEU A 133 -7.06 13.28 -6.21
N ILE A 134 -6.65 12.04 -5.89
CA ILE A 134 -5.35 11.51 -6.28
C ILE A 134 -5.20 11.51 -7.80
N VAL A 135 -6.19 10.94 -8.51
CA VAL A 135 -6.14 10.87 -9.98
C VAL A 135 -6.14 12.27 -10.60
N LEU A 136 -7.00 13.17 -10.15
CA LEU A 136 -7.13 14.50 -10.74
C LEU A 136 -5.92 15.39 -10.46
N LYS A 137 -5.35 15.32 -9.26
CA LYS A 137 -4.25 16.22 -8.86
C LYS A 137 -2.87 15.65 -9.16
N GLU A 138 -2.68 14.33 -9.01
CA GLU A 138 -1.33 13.73 -9.06
C GLU A 138 -1.01 13.03 -10.38
N ARG A 139 -2.01 12.71 -11.22
CA ARG A 139 -1.80 11.98 -12.48
C ARG A 139 -0.66 12.53 -13.33
N ASN A 140 -0.67 13.84 -13.59
CA ASN A 140 0.32 14.45 -14.48
C ASN A 140 1.72 14.46 -13.86
N ASN A 141 1.82 14.69 -12.54
CA ASN A 141 3.08 14.64 -11.80
C ASN A 141 3.60 13.21 -11.73
N PHE A 142 2.73 12.24 -11.54
CA PHE A 142 3.07 10.83 -11.49
C PHE A 142 3.62 10.35 -12.85
N ILE A 143 2.87 10.53 -13.94
CA ILE A 143 3.29 10.10 -15.28
C ILE A 143 4.62 10.75 -15.66
N LYS A 144 4.75 12.08 -15.53
CA LYS A 144 6.01 12.79 -15.81
C LYS A 144 7.15 12.30 -14.91
N GLY A 145 6.86 11.98 -13.66
CA GLY A 145 7.86 11.50 -12.73
C GLY A 145 8.34 10.09 -13.04
N VAL A 146 7.45 9.18 -13.45
CA VAL A 146 7.80 7.83 -13.89
C VAL A 146 8.64 7.88 -15.16
N VAL A 147 8.21 8.66 -16.18
CA VAL A 147 8.97 8.83 -17.43
C VAL A 147 10.37 9.42 -17.17
N ASN A 148 10.48 10.36 -16.24
CA ASN A 148 11.75 10.95 -15.84
C ASN A 148 12.50 10.13 -14.77
N LEU A 149 12.08 8.91 -14.51
CA LEU A 149 12.70 7.98 -13.56
C LEU A 149 12.92 8.59 -12.16
N ARG A 150 12.01 9.41 -11.67
CA ARG A 150 12.12 9.99 -10.32
C ARG A 150 11.84 8.94 -9.26
N GLN A 151 12.73 8.80 -8.30
CA GLN A 151 12.65 7.78 -7.25
C GLN A 151 11.31 7.76 -6.51
N SER A 152 10.75 8.93 -6.15
CA SER A 152 9.46 9.01 -5.45
C SER A 152 8.31 8.41 -6.27
N GLN A 153 8.25 8.66 -7.59
CA GLN A 153 7.21 8.11 -8.46
C GLN A 153 7.44 6.64 -8.80
N LEU A 154 8.70 6.21 -8.89
CA LEU A 154 9.03 4.79 -9.04
C LEU A 154 8.66 3.98 -7.79
N ALA A 155 8.85 4.53 -6.59
CA ALA A 155 8.41 3.89 -5.35
C ALA A 155 6.86 3.79 -5.29
N ILE A 156 6.14 4.84 -5.71
CA ILE A 156 4.66 4.77 -5.83
C ILE A 156 4.25 3.74 -6.89
N LEU A 157 4.93 3.68 -8.03
CA LEU A 157 4.65 2.65 -9.05
C LEU A 157 4.87 1.24 -8.48
N ALA A 158 5.96 1.03 -7.75
CA ALA A 158 6.24 -0.24 -7.09
C ALA A 158 5.14 -0.60 -6.07
N SER A 159 4.65 0.36 -5.27
CA SER A 159 3.54 0.11 -4.35
C SER A 159 2.25 -0.28 -5.08
N ILE A 160 1.93 0.37 -6.21
CA ILE A 160 0.76 0.00 -7.02
C ILE A 160 0.91 -1.43 -7.56
N ILE A 161 2.08 -1.79 -8.06
CA ILE A 161 2.37 -3.15 -8.54
C ILE A 161 2.21 -4.17 -7.41
N LEU A 162 2.73 -3.87 -6.21
CA LEU A 162 2.57 -4.73 -5.03
C LEU A 162 1.08 -4.92 -4.68
N VAL A 163 0.28 -3.85 -4.62
CA VAL A 163 -1.18 -3.94 -4.39
C VAL A 163 -1.85 -4.86 -5.42
N ILE A 164 -1.50 -4.74 -6.70
CA ILE A 164 -2.08 -5.58 -7.75
C ILE A 164 -1.68 -7.04 -7.55
N ILE A 165 -0.41 -7.32 -7.27
CA ILE A 165 0.12 -8.67 -7.07
C ILE A 165 -0.55 -9.31 -5.84
N THR A 166 -0.52 -8.66 -4.68
CA THR A 166 -1.08 -9.21 -3.44
C THR A 166 -2.57 -9.48 -3.57
N LYS A 167 -3.34 -8.54 -4.16
CA LYS A 167 -4.79 -8.74 -4.36
C LYS A 167 -5.14 -9.73 -5.49
N THR A 168 -4.25 -10.01 -6.38
CA THR A 168 -4.42 -11.08 -7.38
C THR A 168 -4.19 -12.43 -6.71
N ILE A 169 -3.17 -12.54 -5.87
CA ILE A 169 -2.83 -13.78 -5.13
C ILE A 169 -3.94 -14.11 -4.12
N ASP A 170 -4.38 -13.17 -3.27
CA ASP A 170 -5.51 -13.32 -2.34
C ASP A 170 -6.80 -13.83 -3.02
N GLY A 171 -6.99 -13.48 -4.26
CA GLY A 171 -8.19 -13.91 -4.99
C GLY A 171 -8.00 -15.08 -5.95
N MET A 172 -6.85 -15.72 -5.99
CA MET A 172 -6.49 -16.64 -7.08
C MET A 172 -7.42 -17.84 -7.14
N GLU A 173 -7.64 -18.55 -6.05
CA GLU A 173 -8.56 -19.68 -5.97
C GLU A 173 -10.01 -19.24 -6.24
N ARG A 174 -10.48 -18.24 -5.50
CA ARG A 174 -11.87 -17.77 -5.55
C ARG A 174 -12.27 -17.13 -6.87
N LYS A 175 -11.36 -16.39 -7.53
CA LYS A 175 -11.66 -15.61 -8.74
C LYS A 175 -11.33 -16.36 -10.01
N PHE A 176 -10.29 -17.18 -9.99
CA PHE A 176 -9.77 -17.85 -11.19
C PHE A 176 -9.95 -19.36 -11.15
N GLY A 177 -10.44 -19.94 -10.03
CA GLY A 177 -10.61 -21.38 -9.88
C GLY A 177 -9.28 -22.15 -9.96
N ILE A 178 -8.18 -21.52 -9.58
CA ILE A 178 -6.85 -22.12 -9.62
C ILE A 178 -6.59 -22.78 -8.26
N ASP A 179 -6.70 -24.10 -8.23
CA ASP A 179 -6.35 -24.89 -7.04
C ASP A 179 -4.82 -25.00 -6.96
N LEU A 180 -4.25 -24.40 -5.93
CA LEU A 180 -2.84 -24.50 -5.67
C LEU A 180 -2.52 -25.77 -4.87
N SER A 181 -1.34 -26.32 -5.06
CA SER A 181 -0.84 -27.35 -4.15
C SER A 181 -0.59 -26.75 -2.75
N PRO A 182 -0.59 -27.56 -1.66
CA PRO A 182 -0.33 -27.03 -0.31
C PRO A 182 0.98 -26.25 -0.15
N ALA A 183 1.99 -26.56 -0.98
CA ALA A 183 3.23 -25.79 -1.05
C ALA A 183 3.02 -24.45 -1.78
N GLY A 184 2.20 -24.45 -2.85
CA GLY A 184 1.83 -23.26 -3.61
C GLY A 184 1.01 -22.28 -2.79
N GLU A 185 0.05 -22.75 -1.99
CA GLU A 185 -0.75 -21.92 -1.08
C GLU A 185 0.12 -21.21 -0.04
N ARG A 186 1.06 -21.94 0.59
CA ARG A 186 2.01 -21.35 1.54
C ARG A 186 2.89 -20.29 0.89
N PHE A 187 3.39 -20.55 -0.33
CA PHE A 187 4.21 -19.57 -1.04
C PHE A 187 3.39 -18.35 -1.46
N ALA A 188 2.14 -18.54 -1.87
CA ALA A 188 1.20 -17.47 -2.17
C ALA A 188 0.96 -16.59 -0.93
N LEU A 189 0.71 -17.18 0.24
CA LEU A 189 0.55 -16.46 1.50
C LEU A 189 1.81 -15.65 1.87
N ILE A 190 3.01 -16.21 1.69
CA ILE A 190 4.26 -15.46 1.92
C ILE A 190 4.34 -14.24 1.01
N ILE A 191 4.03 -14.38 -0.28
CA ILE A 191 4.08 -13.26 -1.22
C ILE A 191 3.02 -12.21 -0.88
N GLU A 192 1.83 -12.64 -0.47
CA GLU A 192 0.74 -11.77 -0.07
C GLU A 192 1.15 -10.91 1.13
N GLU A 193 1.50 -11.52 2.26
CA GLU A 193 1.80 -10.83 3.51
C GLU A 193 3.05 -9.94 3.41
N VAL A 194 4.14 -10.48 2.83
CA VAL A 194 5.37 -9.70 2.63
C VAL A 194 5.17 -8.60 1.59
N GLY A 195 4.35 -8.85 0.58
CA GLY A 195 3.99 -7.84 -0.43
C GLY A 195 3.16 -6.71 0.17
N GLU A 196 2.19 -7.02 1.04
CA GLU A 196 1.39 -6.01 1.75
C GLU A 196 2.27 -5.16 2.68
N MET A 197 3.21 -5.76 3.41
CA MET A 197 4.23 -5.03 4.18
C MET A 197 5.14 -4.16 3.28
N GLY A 198 5.40 -4.60 2.05
CA GLY A 198 6.17 -3.85 1.06
C GLY A 198 5.52 -2.53 0.64
N ILE A 199 4.19 -2.42 0.66
CA ILE A 199 3.45 -1.22 0.24
C ILE A 199 3.83 0.01 1.10
N PRO A 200 3.72 -0.01 2.44
CA PRO A 200 4.13 1.12 3.26
C PRO A 200 5.64 1.40 3.21
N ILE A 201 6.49 0.39 2.98
CA ILE A 201 7.93 0.61 2.75
C ILE A 201 8.13 1.48 1.51
N MET A 202 7.43 1.18 0.40
CA MET A 202 7.49 2.00 -0.81
C MET A 202 6.92 3.40 -0.60
N PHE A 203 5.86 3.56 0.18
CA PHE A 203 5.34 4.88 0.56
C PHE A 203 6.37 5.68 1.38
N ALA A 204 7.06 5.06 2.34
CA ALA A 204 8.11 5.71 3.11
C ALA A 204 9.24 6.22 2.20
N ILE A 205 9.68 5.41 1.23
CA ILE A 205 10.69 5.81 0.24
C ILE A 205 10.18 6.98 -0.61
N ALA A 206 8.93 6.93 -1.07
CA ALA A 206 8.33 8.01 -1.84
C ALA A 206 8.31 9.33 -1.06
N ILE A 207 7.93 9.30 0.22
CA ILE A 207 7.89 10.47 1.11
C ILE A 207 9.32 10.99 1.37
N LEU A 208 10.28 10.12 1.68
CA LEU A 208 11.67 10.48 1.94
C LEU A 208 12.36 11.10 0.70
N SER A 209 12.04 10.57 -0.48
CA SER A 209 12.61 11.02 -1.76
C SER A 209 11.91 12.26 -2.33
N TRP A 210 10.87 12.72 -1.68
CA TRP A 210 10.15 13.92 -2.10
C TRP A 210 11.01 15.16 -1.86
N ARG A 211 11.51 15.79 -2.94
CA ARG A 211 12.22 17.06 -2.87
C ARG A 211 11.25 18.23 -3.02
N ASN A 212 11.31 19.19 -2.10
CA ASN A 212 10.63 20.47 -2.29
C ASN A 212 11.26 21.19 -3.49
N LYS A 213 10.43 21.64 -4.44
CA LYS A 213 10.90 22.44 -5.61
C LYS A 213 11.59 23.77 -5.23
N ASN A 214 11.53 24.18 -3.97
CA ASN A 214 12.07 25.45 -3.48
C ASN A 214 13.50 25.31 -2.90
N GLN A 215 14.21 24.21 -3.14
CA GLN A 215 15.61 24.00 -2.69
C GLN A 215 16.60 23.87 -3.87
N THR A 216 16.19 24.31 -5.05
CA THR A 216 17.10 24.48 -6.22
C THR A 216 17.19 25.92 -6.60
#